data_dd76b142dabcb90c490d0162751ac537
#
_entry.id   dd76b142dabcb90c490d0162751ac537
#
_cell.length_a   1.000
_cell.length_b   1.000
_cell.length_c   1.000
_cell.angle_alpha   90.00
_cell.angle_beta   90.00
_cell.angle_gamma   90.00
#
_symmetry.space_group_name_H-M   'P 1'
#
loop_
_entity.id
_entity.type
_entity.pdbx_description
1 polymer ?
#
loop_
_entity_poly.entity_id
_entity_poly.type
_entity_poly.pdbx_seq_one_letter_code
_entity_poly.pdbx_strand_id
1 'polypeptide(L)'
;KANFCRDRLCPMCNWRRSLKLYSQVSQVMDVLESEGYCFLFLTLTLRNCPWDDLPASIEAFLSGWRNLYHEAPVFRRAVYGTSRALEITVNHGARTYHPHLHVVLAVKPSYFTSRDYISQAQWTQLWRSCCDISYDPIVNIKRIKETSQGFKEISKYAVKGSDFLVGSPELMQRHVSNFLAGLSGRRLVGSTGVFKRVQRELCLDDPETGDLVITDGQQLRDDVYCMMVRYGWCSGVYVRR
;
A
#
# COMPACT_ATOMS: atom_id res chain seq x y z
N LYS A 1 -6.39 6.50 27.04
CA LYS A 1 -5.03 6.31 26.47
C LYS A 1 -4.93 4.86 25.99
N ALA A 2 -4.48 4.64 24.76
CA ALA A 2 -4.17 3.32 24.25
C ALA A 2 -2.66 3.23 24.03
N ASN A 3 -2.03 2.21 24.61
CA ASN A 3 -0.62 1.92 24.39
C ASN A 3 -0.50 0.98 23.20
N PHE A 4 0.01 1.48 22.08
CA PHE A 4 0.31 0.69 20.89
C PHE A 4 1.76 0.21 20.92
N CYS A 5 1.99 -1.08 20.65
CA CYS A 5 3.36 -1.63 20.55
C CYS A 5 4.11 -1.13 19.32
N ARG A 6 3.40 -0.55 18.33
CA ARG A 6 3.91 -0.04 17.03
C ARG A 6 4.60 -1.09 16.16
N ASP A 7 4.53 -2.36 16.54
CA ASP A 7 5.04 -3.45 15.72
C ASP A 7 4.31 -3.54 14.39
N ARG A 8 5.05 -3.86 13.32
CA ARG A 8 4.53 -3.92 11.94
C ARG A 8 3.62 -5.12 11.69
N LEU A 9 3.75 -6.17 12.49
CA LEU A 9 2.94 -7.38 12.40
C LEU A 9 1.79 -7.37 13.41
N CYS A 10 1.75 -6.44 14.34
CA CYS A 10 0.66 -6.34 15.31
C CYS A 10 -0.66 -5.98 14.61
N PRO A 11 -1.70 -6.83 14.66
CA PRO A 11 -2.97 -6.58 13.98
C PRO A 11 -3.63 -5.27 14.41
N MET A 12 -3.55 -4.92 15.70
CA MET A 12 -4.13 -3.69 16.24
C MET A 12 -3.40 -2.43 15.75
N CYS A 13 -2.06 -2.43 15.78
CA CYS A 13 -1.26 -1.32 15.26
C CYS A 13 -1.46 -1.16 13.77
N ASN A 14 -1.55 -2.25 13.07
CA ASN A 14 -1.81 -2.30 11.66
C ASN A 14 -3.19 -1.74 11.33
N TRP A 15 -4.23 -2.18 11.97
CA TRP A 15 -5.58 -1.63 11.78
C TRP A 15 -5.59 -0.10 11.98
N ARG A 16 -4.92 0.43 13.00
CA ARG A 16 -4.82 1.88 13.21
C ARG A 16 -4.05 2.59 12.09
N ARG A 17 -2.96 2.01 11.62
CA ARG A 17 -2.21 2.56 10.48
C ARG A 17 -3.05 2.64 9.22
N SER A 18 -3.89 1.61 8.91
CA SER A 18 -4.73 1.67 7.71
C SER A 18 -5.78 2.76 7.80
N LEU A 19 -6.42 2.91 8.95
CA LEU A 19 -7.38 3.99 9.15
C LEU A 19 -6.73 5.36 8.95
N LYS A 20 -5.53 5.53 9.50
CA LYS A 20 -4.74 6.74 9.33
C LYS A 20 -4.37 6.97 7.87
N LEU A 21 -3.81 5.97 7.22
CA LEU A 21 -3.45 6.04 5.81
C LEU A 21 -4.65 6.36 4.92
N TYR A 22 -5.79 5.69 5.17
CA TYR A 22 -7.04 5.97 4.49
C TYR A 22 -7.43 7.44 4.60
N SER A 23 -7.48 7.96 5.84
CA SER A 23 -7.84 9.35 6.11
C SER A 23 -6.90 10.34 5.43
N GLN A 24 -5.58 10.11 5.53
CA GLN A 24 -4.59 10.99 4.94
C GLN A 24 -4.63 10.99 3.41
N VAL A 25 -4.73 9.81 2.78
CA VAL A 25 -4.80 9.70 1.31
C VAL A 25 -6.09 10.34 0.79
N SER A 26 -7.22 10.16 1.51
CA SER A 26 -8.48 10.84 1.16
C SER A 26 -8.32 12.36 1.13
N GLN A 27 -7.82 12.95 2.22
CA GLN A 27 -7.65 14.40 2.32
C GLN A 27 -6.73 14.94 1.22
N VAL A 28 -5.63 14.24 0.93
CA VAL A 28 -4.70 14.63 -0.12
C VAL A 28 -5.36 14.55 -1.50
N MET A 29 -6.14 13.51 -1.77
CA MET A 29 -6.81 13.39 -3.07
C MET A 29 -7.92 14.43 -3.25
N ASP A 30 -8.66 14.79 -2.20
CA ASP A 30 -9.67 15.86 -2.27
C ASP A 30 -9.03 17.20 -2.68
N VAL A 31 -7.88 17.54 -2.10
CA VAL A 31 -7.13 18.75 -2.50
C VAL A 31 -6.65 18.64 -3.95
N LEU A 32 -6.05 17.51 -4.33
CA LEU A 32 -5.55 17.31 -5.70
C LEU A 32 -6.68 17.31 -6.73
N GLU A 33 -7.86 16.78 -6.40
CA GLU A 33 -9.04 16.83 -7.26
C GLU A 33 -9.50 18.27 -7.48
N SER A 34 -9.52 19.09 -6.42
CA SER A 34 -9.82 20.53 -6.53
C SER A 34 -8.79 21.29 -7.38
N GLU A 35 -7.54 20.82 -7.46
CA GLU A 35 -6.49 21.33 -8.33
C GLU A 35 -6.58 20.79 -9.79
N GLY A 36 -7.62 20.00 -10.09
CA GLY A 36 -7.91 19.46 -11.41
C GLY A 36 -7.06 18.25 -11.79
N TYR A 37 -6.61 17.45 -10.82
CA TYR A 37 -6.01 16.13 -11.10
C TYR A 37 -7.09 15.05 -11.21
N CYS A 38 -6.79 14.04 -12.02
CA CYS A 38 -7.52 12.77 -12.08
C CYS A 38 -6.63 11.67 -11.49
N PHE A 39 -7.27 10.56 -11.10
CA PHE A 39 -6.55 9.48 -10.45
C PHE A 39 -6.68 8.16 -11.19
N LEU A 40 -5.58 7.41 -11.21
CA LEU A 40 -5.53 6.03 -11.66
C LEU A 40 -5.14 5.14 -10.49
N PHE A 41 -5.75 3.98 -10.40
CA PHE A 41 -5.36 2.92 -9.50
C PHE A 41 -4.57 1.87 -10.27
N LEU A 42 -3.32 1.68 -9.88
CA LEU A 42 -2.39 0.75 -10.50
C LEU A 42 -2.06 -0.36 -9.49
N THR A 43 -2.22 -1.61 -9.89
CA THR A 43 -1.73 -2.77 -9.15
C THR A 43 -0.63 -3.44 -9.95
N LEU A 44 0.55 -3.53 -9.35
CA LEU A 44 1.72 -4.20 -9.90
C LEU A 44 1.97 -5.49 -9.13
N THR A 45 2.28 -6.57 -9.87
CA THR A 45 2.61 -7.87 -9.26
C THR A 45 3.88 -8.45 -9.85
N LEU A 46 4.47 -9.40 -9.14
CA LEU A 46 5.44 -10.35 -9.65
C LEU A 46 4.93 -11.77 -9.42
N ARG A 47 5.62 -12.78 -9.94
CA ARG A 47 5.31 -14.18 -9.62
C ARG A 47 5.39 -14.41 -8.11
N ASN A 48 4.58 -15.36 -7.63
CA ASN A 48 4.68 -15.81 -6.26
C ASN A 48 6.10 -16.27 -5.95
N CYS A 49 6.60 -15.93 -4.78
CA CYS A 49 7.89 -16.40 -4.30
C CYS A 49 7.71 -17.49 -3.24
N PRO A 50 8.62 -18.49 -3.16
CA PRO A 50 8.72 -19.40 -2.02
C PRO A 50 8.81 -18.64 -0.69
N TRP A 51 8.38 -19.26 0.41
CA TRP A 51 8.36 -18.58 1.70
C TRP A 51 9.74 -18.07 2.15
N ASP A 52 10.79 -18.77 1.81
CA ASP A 52 12.17 -18.39 2.21
C ASP A 52 12.78 -17.27 1.34
N ASP A 53 12.16 -16.96 0.19
CA ASP A 53 12.65 -15.96 -0.76
C ASP A 53 11.95 -14.58 -0.61
N LEU A 54 11.11 -14.40 0.40
CA LEU A 54 10.36 -13.16 0.58
C LEU A 54 11.24 -11.90 0.63
N PRO A 55 12.36 -11.85 1.36
CA PRO A 55 13.21 -10.65 1.41
C PRO A 55 13.78 -10.27 0.04
N ALA A 56 14.21 -11.25 -0.75
CA ALA A 56 14.72 -11.04 -2.11
C ALA A 56 13.61 -10.59 -3.07
N SER A 57 12.43 -11.18 -2.96
CA SER A 57 11.25 -10.80 -3.76
C SER A 57 10.82 -9.36 -3.49
N ILE A 58 10.77 -8.95 -2.23
CA ILE A 58 10.44 -7.55 -1.87
C ILE A 58 11.50 -6.58 -2.40
N GLU A 59 12.78 -6.93 -2.32
CA GLU A 59 13.85 -6.09 -2.85
C GLU A 59 13.75 -5.93 -4.37
N ALA A 60 13.53 -7.01 -5.10
CA ALA A 60 13.30 -6.97 -6.55
C ALA A 60 12.10 -6.08 -6.90
N PHE A 61 11.03 -6.19 -6.13
CA PHE A 61 9.82 -5.39 -6.29
C PHE A 61 10.07 -3.89 -6.10
N LEU A 62 10.73 -3.52 -5.01
CA LEU A 62 11.05 -2.13 -4.69
C LEU A 62 12.10 -1.55 -5.64
N SER A 63 13.03 -2.38 -6.13
CA SER A 63 14.00 -1.99 -7.16
C SER A 63 13.30 -1.69 -8.49
N GLY A 64 12.41 -2.58 -8.95
CA GLY A 64 11.61 -2.35 -10.14
C GLY A 64 10.78 -1.06 -10.04
N TRP A 65 10.22 -0.76 -8.86
CA TRP A 65 9.52 0.50 -8.61
C TRP A 65 10.45 1.73 -8.73
N ARG A 66 11.67 1.64 -8.19
CA ARG A 66 12.67 2.73 -8.34
C ARG A 66 13.03 2.94 -9.81
N ASN A 67 13.27 1.85 -10.55
CA ASN A 67 13.59 1.89 -11.98
C ASN A 67 12.43 2.51 -12.79
N LEU A 68 11.19 2.13 -12.51
CA LEU A 68 10.01 2.73 -13.16
C LEU A 68 9.99 4.26 -12.97
N TYR A 69 10.35 4.73 -11.78
CA TYR A 69 10.36 6.15 -11.47
C TYR A 69 11.54 6.90 -12.13
N HIS A 70 12.72 6.27 -12.19
CA HIS A 70 13.93 6.92 -12.67
C HIS A 70 14.18 6.71 -14.17
N GLU A 71 13.85 5.54 -14.71
CA GLU A 71 14.27 5.11 -16.04
C GLU A 71 13.15 5.18 -17.09
N ALA A 72 11.88 5.35 -16.69
CA ALA A 72 10.76 5.42 -17.63
C ALA A 72 10.34 6.87 -17.94
N PRO A 73 10.82 7.48 -19.05
CA PRO A 73 10.51 8.88 -19.38
C PRO A 73 9.00 9.13 -19.57
N VAL A 74 8.27 8.16 -20.14
CA VAL A 74 6.82 8.26 -20.34
C VAL A 74 6.09 8.34 -19.00
N PHE A 75 6.52 7.56 -18.00
CA PHE A 75 5.96 7.61 -16.65
C PHE A 75 6.15 9.01 -16.04
N ARG A 76 7.36 9.56 -16.11
CA ARG A 76 7.68 10.88 -15.54
C ARG A 76 6.94 12.04 -16.20
N ARG A 77 6.58 11.91 -17.49
CA ARG A 77 5.77 12.93 -18.18
C ARG A 77 4.29 12.82 -17.84
N ALA A 78 3.80 11.60 -17.68
CA ALA A 78 2.38 11.32 -17.47
C ALA A 78 1.93 11.49 -16.01
N VAL A 79 2.81 11.15 -15.04
CA VAL A 79 2.46 11.02 -13.62
C VAL A 79 3.09 12.15 -12.80
N TYR A 80 2.24 12.96 -12.19
CA TYR A 80 2.65 14.12 -11.39
C TYR A 80 2.97 13.77 -9.93
N GLY A 81 2.48 12.63 -9.46
CA GLY A 81 2.75 12.14 -8.12
C GLY A 81 2.09 10.80 -7.88
N THR A 82 2.54 10.12 -6.84
CA THR A 82 2.07 8.79 -6.47
C THR A 82 1.87 8.65 -4.98
N SER A 83 0.91 7.81 -4.58
CA SER A 83 0.84 7.23 -3.24
C SER A 83 0.81 5.72 -3.38
N ARG A 84 1.74 5.01 -2.75
CA ARG A 84 1.88 3.55 -2.89
C ARG A 84 1.83 2.83 -1.55
N ALA A 85 1.32 1.60 -1.57
CA ALA A 85 1.36 0.68 -0.46
C ALA A 85 1.74 -0.73 -0.94
N LEU A 86 2.67 -1.38 -0.23
CA LEU A 86 3.03 -2.78 -0.44
C LEU A 86 2.10 -3.67 0.37
N GLU A 87 1.48 -4.66 -0.28
CA GLU A 87 0.69 -5.73 0.34
C GLU A 87 1.34 -7.07 0.02
N ILE A 88 1.31 -8.01 0.98
CA ILE A 88 1.81 -9.36 0.81
C ILE A 88 0.71 -10.32 1.25
N THR A 89 0.23 -11.15 0.35
CA THR A 89 -0.71 -12.22 0.68
C THR A 89 0.00 -13.57 0.79
N VAL A 90 -0.55 -14.46 1.63
CA VAL A 90 -0.01 -15.79 1.88
C VAL A 90 -0.84 -16.83 1.15
N ASN A 91 -0.21 -17.68 0.35
CA ASN A 91 -0.83 -18.87 -0.22
C ASN A 91 -0.32 -20.09 0.54
N HIS A 92 -1.10 -20.58 1.49
CA HIS A 92 -0.75 -21.73 2.32
C HIS A 92 -0.67 -23.01 1.51
N GLY A 93 -1.57 -23.23 0.54
CA GLY A 93 -1.59 -24.43 -0.31
C GLY A 93 -0.36 -24.54 -1.20
N ALA A 94 0.04 -23.47 -1.83
CA ALA A 94 1.23 -23.43 -2.70
C ALA A 94 2.53 -23.14 -1.92
N ARG A 95 2.46 -22.84 -0.63
CA ARG A 95 3.61 -22.43 0.22
C ARG A 95 4.38 -21.25 -0.36
N THR A 96 3.66 -20.22 -0.82
CA THR A 96 4.22 -19.04 -1.44
C THR A 96 3.67 -17.76 -0.82
N TYR A 97 4.43 -16.66 -0.99
CA TYR A 97 3.94 -15.30 -0.81
C TYR A 97 3.67 -14.65 -2.16
N HIS A 98 2.73 -13.74 -2.18
CA HIS A 98 2.42 -12.93 -3.36
C HIS A 98 2.45 -11.45 -3.00
N PRO A 99 3.61 -10.79 -3.18
CA PRO A 99 3.71 -9.34 -3.01
C PRO A 99 2.98 -8.59 -4.13
N HIS A 100 2.26 -7.52 -3.77
CA HIS A 100 1.70 -6.59 -4.73
C HIS A 100 1.93 -5.16 -4.28
N LEU A 101 2.07 -4.27 -5.24
CA LEU A 101 2.12 -2.84 -5.01
C LEU A 101 0.84 -2.20 -5.51
N HIS A 102 0.10 -1.59 -4.59
CA HIS A 102 -1.04 -0.76 -4.90
C HIS A 102 -0.59 0.70 -4.98
N VAL A 103 -0.93 1.36 -6.06
CA VAL A 103 -0.49 2.74 -6.30
C VAL A 103 -1.65 3.59 -6.80
N VAL A 104 -1.86 4.74 -6.19
CA VAL A 104 -2.64 5.82 -6.79
C VAL A 104 -1.69 6.76 -7.51
N LEU A 105 -2.01 7.04 -8.77
CA LEU A 105 -1.29 7.95 -9.63
C LEU A 105 -2.12 9.21 -9.85
N ALA A 106 -1.53 10.39 -9.67
CA ALA A 106 -2.12 11.66 -10.06
C ALA A 106 -1.71 12.01 -11.49
N VAL A 107 -2.68 12.20 -12.35
CA VAL A 107 -2.49 12.60 -13.76
C VAL A 107 -3.37 13.81 -14.09
N LYS A 108 -3.04 14.54 -15.15
CA LYS A 108 -3.94 15.60 -15.66
C LYS A 108 -5.04 15.00 -16.55
N PRO A 109 -6.20 15.67 -16.71
CA PRO A 109 -7.27 15.20 -17.59
C PRO A 109 -6.80 14.94 -19.03
N SER A 110 -5.83 15.71 -19.51
CA SER A 110 -5.22 15.55 -20.83
C SER A 110 -4.50 14.20 -21.02
N TYR A 111 -4.13 13.51 -19.94
CA TYR A 111 -3.52 12.19 -20.02
C TYR A 111 -4.32 11.22 -20.89
N PHE A 112 -5.66 11.25 -20.77
CA PHE A 112 -6.54 10.28 -21.44
C PHE A 112 -6.65 10.50 -22.96
N THR A 113 -6.22 11.65 -23.47
CA THR A 113 -6.30 12.01 -24.89
C THR A 113 -4.94 12.36 -25.50
N SER A 114 -3.88 12.34 -24.69
CA SER A 114 -2.53 12.71 -25.12
C SER A 114 -1.72 11.52 -25.62
N ARG A 115 -0.60 11.81 -26.28
CA ARG A 115 0.42 10.81 -26.65
C ARG A 115 1.11 10.16 -25.46
N ASP A 116 0.96 10.73 -24.27
CA ASP A 116 1.53 10.19 -23.03
C ASP A 116 0.58 9.19 -22.33
N TYR A 117 -0.56 8.87 -22.95
CA TYR A 117 -1.44 7.79 -22.48
C TYR A 117 -0.70 6.45 -22.52
N ILE A 118 -0.71 5.74 -21.40
CA ILE A 118 -0.08 4.43 -21.26
C ILE A 118 -1.21 3.40 -21.15
N SER A 119 -1.35 2.56 -22.17
CA SER A 119 -2.31 1.44 -22.17
C SER A 119 -1.91 0.36 -21.17
N GLN A 120 -2.82 -0.53 -20.81
CA GLN A 120 -2.52 -1.65 -19.91
C GLN A 120 -1.38 -2.53 -20.43
N ALA A 121 -1.34 -2.81 -21.72
CA ALA A 121 -0.24 -3.57 -22.33
C ALA A 121 1.11 -2.86 -22.20
N GLN A 122 1.15 -1.54 -22.39
CA GLN A 122 2.35 -0.75 -22.20
C GLN A 122 2.76 -0.70 -20.72
N TRP A 123 1.80 -0.63 -19.79
CA TRP A 123 2.11 -0.76 -18.36
C TRP A 123 2.75 -2.10 -18.01
N THR A 124 2.24 -3.21 -18.58
CA THR A 124 2.83 -4.54 -18.40
C THR A 124 4.27 -4.58 -18.93
N GLN A 125 4.52 -4.05 -20.12
CA GLN A 125 5.86 -3.99 -20.71
C GLN A 125 6.82 -3.12 -19.90
N LEU A 126 6.38 -1.93 -19.47
CA LEU A 126 7.17 -1.05 -18.61
C LEU A 126 7.55 -1.75 -17.30
N TRP A 127 6.59 -2.37 -16.63
CA TRP A 127 6.85 -3.07 -15.39
C TRP A 127 7.79 -4.26 -15.57
N ARG A 128 7.59 -5.03 -16.65
CA ARG A 128 8.48 -6.12 -17.04
C ARG A 128 9.93 -5.65 -17.21
N SER A 129 10.15 -4.58 -17.98
CA SER A 129 11.48 -4.02 -18.22
C SER A 129 12.12 -3.48 -16.93
N CYS A 130 11.34 -2.74 -16.10
CA CYS A 130 11.84 -2.17 -14.86
C CYS A 130 12.25 -3.21 -13.82
N CYS A 131 11.63 -4.40 -13.85
CA CYS A 131 11.95 -5.52 -12.98
C CYS A 131 12.99 -6.49 -13.58
N ASP A 132 13.40 -6.29 -14.84
CA ASP A 132 14.31 -7.18 -15.58
C ASP A 132 13.86 -8.64 -15.55
N ILE A 133 12.58 -8.88 -15.85
CA ILE A 133 11.98 -10.23 -15.84
C ILE A 133 11.64 -10.71 -17.24
N SER A 134 11.75 -12.03 -17.47
CA SER A 134 11.54 -12.66 -18.77
C SER A 134 10.09 -13.03 -19.09
N TYR A 135 9.16 -12.81 -18.14
CA TYR A 135 7.73 -13.12 -18.29
C TYR A 135 6.89 -11.85 -18.20
N ASP A 136 5.65 -11.92 -18.68
CA ASP A 136 4.70 -10.82 -18.54
C ASP A 136 4.05 -10.85 -17.14
N PRO A 137 4.30 -9.81 -16.31
CA PRO A 137 3.70 -9.69 -15.00
C PRO A 137 2.22 -9.30 -15.12
N ILE A 138 1.41 -9.65 -14.12
CA ILE A 138 0.04 -9.17 -14.04
C ILE A 138 0.07 -7.71 -13.59
N VAL A 139 -0.44 -6.84 -14.45
CA VAL A 139 -0.61 -5.41 -14.16
C VAL A 139 -2.06 -5.05 -14.37
N ASN A 140 -2.65 -4.34 -13.43
CA ASN A 140 -4.02 -3.84 -13.54
C ASN A 140 -4.02 -2.33 -13.34
N ILE A 141 -4.62 -1.60 -14.28
CA ILE A 141 -4.77 -0.16 -14.15
C ILE A 141 -6.22 0.23 -14.41
N LYS A 142 -6.78 1.08 -13.53
CA LYS A 142 -8.16 1.55 -13.63
C LYS A 142 -8.22 3.03 -13.30
N ARG A 143 -9.09 3.76 -14.02
CA ARG A 143 -9.44 5.13 -13.61
C ARG A 143 -10.30 5.08 -12.34
N ILE A 144 -9.94 5.85 -11.35
CA ILE A 144 -10.77 6.08 -10.16
C ILE A 144 -11.85 7.09 -10.57
N LYS A 145 -13.10 6.65 -10.60
CA LYS A 145 -14.26 7.50 -10.91
C LYS A 145 -14.84 8.15 -9.66
N GLU A 146 -14.84 7.39 -8.55
CA GLU A 146 -15.26 7.84 -7.24
C GLU A 146 -14.08 7.70 -6.28
N THR A 147 -13.70 8.79 -5.66
CA THR A 147 -12.54 8.85 -4.76
C THR A 147 -12.59 7.80 -3.65
N SER A 148 -13.78 7.47 -3.15
CA SER A 148 -13.98 6.48 -2.09
C SER A 148 -13.51 5.05 -2.41
N GLN A 149 -13.50 4.63 -3.69
CA GLN A 149 -13.12 3.26 -4.07
C GLN A 149 -11.61 3.06 -4.11
N GLY A 150 -10.84 4.06 -4.55
CA GLY A 150 -9.37 3.99 -4.61
C GLY A 150 -8.72 3.91 -3.23
N PHE A 151 -9.35 4.49 -2.21
CA PHE A 151 -8.82 4.55 -0.85
C PHE A 151 -8.80 3.20 -0.14
N LYS A 152 -9.83 2.37 -0.34
CA LYS A 152 -9.94 1.06 0.33
C LYS A 152 -8.80 0.13 -0.03
N GLU A 153 -8.32 0.20 -1.27
CA GLU A 153 -7.24 -0.67 -1.75
C GLU A 153 -5.86 -0.21 -1.26
N ILE A 154 -5.62 1.11 -1.22
CA ILE A 154 -4.33 1.67 -0.74
C ILE A 154 -4.20 1.58 0.79
N SER A 155 -5.31 1.61 1.52
CA SER A 155 -5.29 1.50 2.97
C SER A 155 -5.11 0.07 3.48
N LYS A 156 -5.05 -0.92 2.58
CA LYS A 156 -4.76 -2.31 2.98
C LYS A 156 -3.35 -2.42 3.57
N TYR A 157 -3.23 -3.30 4.53
CA TYR A 157 -1.96 -3.57 5.21
C TYR A 157 -0.98 -4.31 4.35
N ALA A 158 0.28 -4.11 4.68
CA ALA A 158 1.36 -4.94 4.16
C ALA A 158 1.11 -6.43 4.39
N VAL A 159 0.56 -6.81 5.54
CA VAL A 159 0.22 -8.22 5.86
C VAL A 159 -0.97 -8.25 6.81
N LYS A 160 -1.96 -9.08 6.53
CA LYS A 160 -3.10 -9.30 7.43
C LYS A 160 -2.76 -10.36 8.49
N GLY A 161 -3.11 -10.08 9.74
CA GLY A 161 -2.94 -11.05 10.82
C GLY A 161 -3.60 -12.40 10.52
N SER A 162 -4.76 -12.41 9.87
CA SER A 162 -5.45 -13.60 9.39
C SER A 162 -4.64 -14.46 8.42
N ASP A 163 -3.65 -13.90 7.77
CA ASP A 163 -2.91 -14.59 6.72
C ASP A 163 -1.69 -15.35 7.27
N PHE A 164 -1.15 -14.94 8.42
CA PHE A 164 0.05 -15.57 9.01
C PHE A 164 -0.13 -16.11 10.42
N LEU A 165 -1.22 -15.78 11.10
CA LEU A 165 -1.57 -16.33 12.41
C LEU A 165 -2.48 -17.55 12.26
N VAL A 166 -2.12 -18.48 11.37
CA VAL A 166 -2.92 -19.67 11.01
C VAL A 166 -2.01 -20.89 10.96
N GLY A 167 -2.53 -22.03 11.44
CA GLY A 167 -1.83 -23.30 11.41
C GLY A 167 -1.09 -23.60 12.72
N SER A 168 0.00 -24.39 12.65
CA SER A 168 0.77 -24.76 13.83
C SER A 168 1.63 -23.59 14.35
N PRO A 169 2.04 -23.61 15.63
CA PRO A 169 2.95 -22.60 16.18
C PRO A 169 4.24 -22.44 15.39
N GLU A 170 4.82 -23.54 14.89
CA GLU A 170 6.05 -23.53 14.09
C GLU A 170 5.83 -22.81 12.74
N LEU A 171 4.67 -23.03 12.11
CA LEU A 171 4.30 -22.34 10.88
C LEU A 171 4.11 -20.84 11.09
N MET A 172 3.42 -20.46 12.15
CA MET A 172 3.25 -19.05 12.54
C MET A 172 4.60 -18.39 12.81
N GLN A 173 5.50 -19.06 13.55
CA GLN A 173 6.84 -18.55 13.82
C GLN A 173 7.63 -18.35 12.54
N ARG A 174 7.56 -19.29 11.57
CA ARG A 174 8.20 -19.17 10.27
C ARG A 174 7.69 -17.94 9.51
N HIS A 175 6.37 -17.75 9.43
CA HIS A 175 5.80 -16.57 8.78
C HIS A 175 6.24 -15.27 9.44
N VAL A 176 6.17 -15.19 10.76
CA VAL A 176 6.62 -14.02 11.52
C VAL A 176 8.09 -13.72 11.22
N SER A 177 8.98 -14.72 11.25
CA SER A 177 10.40 -14.56 10.96
C SER A 177 10.63 -14.07 9.53
N ASN A 178 9.95 -14.65 8.54
CA ASN A 178 10.05 -14.24 7.14
C ASN A 178 9.57 -12.80 6.91
N PHE A 179 8.46 -12.42 7.53
CA PHE A 179 7.95 -11.05 7.44
C PHE A 179 8.86 -10.04 8.13
N LEU A 180 9.37 -10.35 9.32
CA LEU A 180 10.34 -9.49 9.99
C LEU A 180 11.58 -9.26 9.13
N ALA A 181 12.14 -10.32 8.55
CA ALA A 181 13.28 -10.22 7.64
C ALA A 181 12.94 -9.43 6.35
N GLY A 182 11.79 -9.73 5.73
CA GLY A 182 11.37 -9.11 4.48
C GLY A 182 10.98 -7.63 4.63
N LEU A 183 10.43 -7.24 5.76
CA LEU A 183 9.93 -5.87 5.99
C LEU A 183 10.94 -4.97 6.73
N SER A 184 12.01 -5.54 7.28
CA SER A 184 13.03 -4.78 8.03
C SER A 184 13.70 -3.73 7.15
N GLY A 185 13.81 -2.50 7.68
CA GLY A 185 14.48 -1.38 7.00
C GLY A 185 13.78 -0.86 5.74
N ARG A 186 12.62 -1.41 5.36
CA ARG A 186 11.90 -1.03 4.13
C ARG A 186 10.67 -0.19 4.45
N ARG A 187 10.41 0.80 3.58
CA ARG A 187 9.14 1.56 3.63
C ARG A 187 8.07 0.83 2.83
N LEU A 188 6.96 0.55 3.51
CA LEU A 188 5.80 -0.14 2.93
C LEU A 188 4.87 0.84 2.23
N VAL A 189 4.76 2.04 2.77
CA VAL A 189 3.96 3.15 2.23
C VAL A 189 4.88 4.27 1.80
N GLY A 190 4.56 4.94 0.70
CA GLY A 190 5.35 6.07 0.23
C GLY A 190 4.58 6.96 -0.72
N SER A 191 4.84 8.26 -0.64
CA SER A 191 4.26 9.27 -1.52
C SER A 191 5.33 10.07 -2.23
N THR A 192 5.03 10.51 -3.46
CA THR A 192 5.93 11.31 -4.28
C THR A 192 5.19 12.45 -4.98
N GLY A 193 5.92 13.40 -5.54
CA GLY A 193 5.37 14.49 -6.35
C GLY A 193 4.29 15.28 -5.61
N VAL A 194 3.17 15.51 -6.29
CA VAL A 194 2.06 16.32 -5.77
C VAL A 194 1.43 15.72 -4.50
N PHE A 195 1.40 14.39 -4.34
CA PHE A 195 0.95 13.77 -3.09
C PHE A 195 1.80 14.19 -1.91
N LYS A 196 3.14 14.14 -2.07
CA LYS A 196 4.07 14.53 -1.00
C LYS A 196 4.01 16.04 -0.72
N ARG A 197 3.75 16.87 -1.74
CA ARG A 197 3.54 18.31 -1.57
C ARG A 197 2.32 18.58 -0.69
N VAL A 198 1.16 18.05 -1.06
CA VAL A 198 -0.09 18.27 -0.32
C VAL A 198 -0.04 17.69 1.09
N GLN A 199 0.61 16.52 1.29
CA GLN A 199 0.83 15.98 2.65
C GLN A 199 1.57 16.97 3.55
N ARG A 200 2.57 17.69 3.03
CA ARG A 200 3.30 18.71 3.78
C ARG A 200 2.46 19.96 4.04
N GLU A 201 1.69 20.41 3.05
CA GLU A 201 0.79 21.57 3.16
C GLU A 201 -0.29 21.34 4.20
N LEU A 202 -0.82 20.13 4.29
CA LEU A 202 -1.79 19.70 5.29
C LEU A 202 -1.14 19.31 6.64
N CYS A 203 0.16 19.44 6.79
CA CYS A 203 0.91 19.06 7.98
C CYS A 203 0.63 17.62 8.46
N LEU A 204 0.40 16.68 7.51
CA LEU A 204 0.12 15.28 7.83
C LEU A 204 1.42 14.59 8.27
N ASP A 205 1.36 13.90 9.40
CA ASP A 205 2.50 13.14 9.91
C ASP A 205 2.73 11.84 9.10
N ASP A 206 3.87 11.20 9.30
CA ASP A 206 4.22 9.99 8.57
C ASP A 206 3.26 8.83 8.89
N PRO A 207 2.64 8.17 7.90
CA PRO A 207 1.65 7.12 8.14
C PRO A 207 2.25 5.85 8.78
N GLU A 208 3.56 5.60 8.62
CA GLU A 208 4.22 4.42 9.21
C GLU A 208 4.77 4.67 10.60
N THR A 209 5.40 5.83 10.82
CA THR A 209 6.13 6.15 12.05
C THR A 209 5.42 7.15 12.93
N GLY A 210 4.47 7.90 12.40
CA GLY A 210 3.70 8.89 13.11
C GLY A 210 2.77 8.31 14.18
N ASP A 211 2.09 9.16 14.91
CA ASP A 211 1.20 8.72 15.99
C ASP A 211 0.03 7.89 15.48
N LEU A 212 -0.30 6.83 16.20
CA LEU A 212 -1.44 5.95 15.90
C LEU A 212 -2.75 6.42 16.56
N VAL A 213 -2.68 7.43 17.41
CA VAL A 213 -3.82 8.04 18.07
C VAL A 213 -4.04 9.42 17.46
N ILE A 214 -5.22 9.64 16.90
CA ILE A 214 -5.64 10.98 16.46
C ILE A 214 -6.02 11.74 17.73
N THR A 215 -5.22 12.73 18.11
CA THR A 215 -5.45 13.49 19.36
C THR A 215 -6.04 14.87 19.10
N ASP A 216 -5.85 15.46 17.93
CA ASP A 216 -6.23 16.84 17.66
C ASP A 216 -7.10 16.96 16.39
N GLY A 217 -8.42 16.89 16.60
CA GLY A 217 -9.41 17.46 15.66
C GLY A 217 -9.49 16.87 14.24
N GLN A 218 -8.70 15.88 13.88
CA GLN A 218 -8.87 15.16 12.62
C GLN A 218 -10.12 14.25 12.74
N GLN A 219 -11.26 14.80 12.40
CA GLN A 219 -12.47 14.00 12.27
C GLN A 219 -12.27 12.99 11.13
N LEU A 220 -12.57 11.72 11.41
CA LEU A 220 -12.83 10.76 10.35
C LEU A 220 -13.95 11.32 9.48
N ARG A 221 -13.83 11.24 8.16
CA ARG A 221 -14.92 11.65 7.27
C ARG A 221 -16.20 10.91 7.64
N ASP A 222 -17.36 11.57 7.54
CA ASP A 222 -18.67 11.01 7.87
C ASP A 222 -19.03 9.79 7.00
N ASP A 223 -18.38 9.63 5.83
CA ASP A 223 -18.54 8.49 4.94
C ASP A 223 -17.71 7.25 5.35
N VAL A 224 -16.89 7.35 6.39
CA VAL A 224 -16.14 6.21 6.92
C VAL A 224 -17.02 5.40 7.87
N TYR A 225 -17.47 4.24 7.41
CA TYR A 225 -18.17 3.29 8.28
C TYR A 225 -17.23 2.76 9.36
N CYS A 226 -17.39 3.25 10.58
CA CYS A 226 -16.64 2.81 11.75
C CYS A 226 -17.44 1.75 12.50
N MET A 227 -17.01 0.50 12.44
CA MET A 227 -17.51 -0.54 13.33
C MET A 227 -16.77 -0.48 14.66
N MET A 228 -17.47 -0.13 15.74
CA MET A 228 -16.91 -0.14 17.09
C MET A 228 -16.87 -1.57 17.62
N VAL A 229 -15.67 -2.15 17.74
CA VAL A 229 -15.49 -3.48 18.29
C VAL A 229 -14.78 -3.37 19.63
N ARG A 230 -15.37 -3.90 20.69
CA ARG A 230 -14.76 -3.95 22.02
C ARG A 230 -13.93 -5.24 22.14
N TYR A 231 -12.66 -5.08 22.52
CA TYR A 231 -11.80 -6.17 22.89
C TYR A 231 -11.44 -6.06 24.37
N GLY A 232 -11.47 -7.16 25.09
CA GLY A 232 -10.98 -7.27 26.44
C GLY A 232 -9.73 -8.15 26.49
N TRP A 233 -8.73 -7.77 27.26
CA TRP A 233 -7.58 -8.61 27.56
C TRP A 233 -8.01 -9.74 28.52
N CYS A 234 -7.79 -10.98 28.13
CA CYS A 234 -8.10 -12.15 28.94
C CYS A 234 -7.02 -13.21 28.73
N SER A 235 -6.37 -13.64 29.82
CA SER A 235 -5.39 -14.74 29.84
C SER A 235 -4.31 -14.65 28.73
N GLY A 236 -3.74 -13.48 28.51
CA GLY A 236 -2.66 -13.28 27.54
C GLY A 236 -3.11 -13.04 26.09
N VAL A 237 -4.42 -12.93 25.82
CA VAL A 237 -4.97 -12.67 24.48
C VAL A 237 -6.08 -11.61 24.51
N TYR A 238 -6.26 -10.90 23.38
CA TYR A 238 -7.40 -10.02 23.20
C TYR A 238 -8.61 -10.84 22.72
N VAL A 239 -9.68 -10.79 23.48
CA VAL A 239 -10.95 -11.46 23.15
C VAL A 239 -11.97 -10.37 22.78
N ARG A 240 -12.68 -10.56 21.67
CA ARG A 240 -13.80 -9.70 21.28
C ARG A 240 -14.92 -9.87 22.31
N ARG A 241 -15.44 -8.74 22.85
CA ARG A 241 -16.57 -8.68 23.78
C ARG A 241 -17.82 -8.16 23.10
#